data_c9c1041b45c15f936b8f027c05f6bc61
#
_entry.id   c9c1041b45c15f936b8f027c05f6bc61
#
_cell.length_a   1.000
_cell.length_b   1.000
_cell.length_c   1.000
_cell.angle_alpha   90.00
_cell.angle_beta   90.00
_cell.angle_gamma   90.00
#
_symmetry.space_group_name_H-M   'P 1'
#
loop_
_entity.id
_entity.type
_entity.pdbx_description
1 polymer ?
#
loop_
_entity_poly.entity_id
_entity_poly.type
_entity_poly.pdbx_seq_one_letter_code
_entity_poly.pdbx_strand_id
1 'polypeptide(L)'
;QILSKEEVLEQEPNLTTVKGALWAPSAGVCWPFGAAIAFAQCAVQNGAEVIRDCKVLGFVKEDGKITGVETSKGTIAAKYVVNAAGVYADEIAKLAGDDTFTITPRKGEYILFDKTACSSLVYGVVFPTPTKKSKGILVCTTTHGNTFIGPNANEQDSKEDKAVTTAGMNEIIASAKKLIPNLPMGAAITEFAGLRAVSSTGDFVLGPSEKVEGLYNAAGMQSPGLTAAPAVGELIANEIARVSGAAKKADFKAALPKRKAFNYMTADEKAAKIAEDNLYG
;
A
#
# COMPACT_ATOMS: atom_id res chain seq x y z
N GLN A 1 13.44 -13.38 -17.22
CA GLN A 1 13.99 -14.62 -17.74
C GLN A 1 12.95 -15.72 -17.65
N ILE A 2 13.00 -16.67 -18.59
CA ILE A 2 12.18 -17.88 -18.53
C ILE A 2 13.08 -18.98 -17.96
N LEU A 3 12.64 -19.60 -16.89
CA LEU A 3 13.34 -20.71 -16.22
C LEU A 3 12.68 -22.04 -16.55
N SER A 4 13.49 -23.08 -16.74
CA SER A 4 13.04 -24.46 -16.80
C SER A 4 12.52 -24.93 -15.44
N LYS A 5 11.91 -26.11 -15.41
CA LYS A 5 11.45 -26.73 -14.16
C LYS A 5 12.61 -26.95 -13.19
N GLU A 6 13.72 -27.44 -13.68
CA GLU A 6 14.93 -27.76 -12.91
C GLU A 6 15.50 -26.48 -12.27
N GLU A 7 15.68 -25.42 -13.06
CA GLU A 7 16.16 -24.11 -12.58
C GLU A 7 15.22 -23.49 -11.53
N VAL A 8 13.90 -23.65 -11.69
CA VAL A 8 12.95 -23.19 -10.66
C VAL A 8 13.10 -23.97 -9.37
N LEU A 9 13.25 -25.29 -9.44
CA LEU A 9 13.37 -26.14 -8.25
C LEU A 9 14.72 -25.97 -7.53
N GLU A 10 15.76 -25.52 -8.21
CA GLU A 10 17.01 -25.09 -7.58
C GLU A 10 16.82 -23.84 -6.73
N GLN A 11 16.00 -22.89 -7.18
CA GLN A 11 15.73 -21.63 -6.46
C GLN A 11 14.63 -21.78 -5.41
N GLU A 12 13.60 -22.55 -5.69
CA GLU A 12 12.41 -22.74 -4.85
C GLU A 12 12.11 -24.24 -4.68
N PRO A 13 12.91 -24.96 -3.87
CA PRO A 13 12.89 -26.43 -3.81
C PRO A 13 11.59 -27.01 -3.22
N ASN A 14 10.79 -26.21 -2.53
CA ASN A 14 9.54 -26.67 -1.92
C ASN A 14 8.33 -26.61 -2.86
N LEU A 15 8.52 -26.10 -4.09
CA LEU A 15 7.45 -26.10 -5.08
C LEU A 15 7.28 -27.49 -5.70
N THR A 16 6.03 -27.89 -5.93
CA THR A 16 5.76 -29.24 -6.45
C THR A 16 5.14 -29.24 -7.85
N THR A 17 4.30 -28.28 -8.18
CA THR A 17 3.55 -28.27 -9.44
C THR A 17 4.16 -27.26 -10.41
N VAL A 18 5.43 -27.50 -10.81
CA VAL A 18 6.19 -26.59 -11.67
C VAL A 18 6.46 -27.21 -13.03
N LYS A 19 6.20 -26.46 -14.10
CA LYS A 19 6.64 -26.77 -15.47
C LYS A 19 7.73 -25.82 -15.98
N GLY A 20 7.87 -24.66 -15.35
CA GLY A 20 8.77 -23.58 -15.61
C GLY A 20 8.23 -22.29 -14.97
N ALA A 21 8.96 -21.22 -15.02
CA ALA A 21 8.54 -19.91 -14.47
C ALA A 21 9.05 -18.74 -15.29
N LEU A 22 8.35 -17.62 -15.17
CA LEU A 22 8.88 -16.32 -15.53
C LEU A 22 9.52 -15.71 -14.28
N TRP A 23 10.82 -15.53 -14.33
CA TRP A 23 11.59 -14.94 -13.24
C TRP A 23 11.93 -13.46 -13.51
N ALA A 24 11.67 -12.61 -12.50
CA ALA A 24 11.96 -11.17 -12.53
C ALA A 24 13.04 -10.84 -11.48
N PRO A 25 14.35 -10.93 -11.84
CA PRO A 25 15.45 -10.77 -10.88
C PRO A 25 15.57 -9.34 -10.31
N SER A 26 15.01 -8.36 -10.99
CA SER A 26 15.00 -6.95 -10.55
C SER A 26 13.81 -6.62 -9.63
N ALA A 27 12.87 -7.55 -9.44
CA ALA A 27 11.77 -7.37 -8.51
C ALA A 27 12.24 -7.59 -7.07
N GLY A 28 11.49 -7.04 -6.12
CA GLY A 28 11.81 -7.18 -4.71
C GLY A 28 10.58 -6.98 -3.83
N VAL A 29 10.75 -7.22 -2.55
CA VAL A 29 9.76 -6.92 -1.52
C VAL A 29 10.18 -5.68 -0.75
N CYS A 30 9.22 -4.87 -0.36
CA CYS A 30 9.45 -3.72 0.51
C CYS A 30 8.51 -3.79 1.72
N TRP A 31 8.91 -3.12 2.78
CA TRP A 31 8.04 -2.90 3.92
C TRP A 31 7.12 -1.69 3.65
N PRO A 32 5.82 -1.87 3.38
CA PRO A 32 4.94 -0.80 2.91
C PRO A 32 4.76 0.32 3.95
N PHE A 33 4.69 -0.03 5.23
CA PHE A 33 4.60 0.97 6.31
C PHE A 33 5.85 1.84 6.39
N GLY A 34 7.03 1.22 6.32
CA GLY A 34 8.30 1.95 6.33
C GLY A 34 8.44 2.88 5.12
N ALA A 35 8.01 2.45 3.95
CA ALA A 35 7.99 3.28 2.75
C ALA A 35 7.08 4.50 2.92
N ALA A 36 5.83 4.30 3.38
CA ALA A 36 4.88 5.39 3.62
C ALA A 36 5.39 6.38 4.68
N ILE A 37 5.95 5.87 5.80
CA ILE A 37 6.51 6.70 6.87
C ILE A 37 7.71 7.51 6.34
N ALA A 38 8.59 6.90 5.55
CA ALA A 38 9.75 7.59 4.99
C ALA A 38 9.34 8.74 4.04
N PHE A 39 8.32 8.55 3.20
CA PHE A 39 7.77 9.62 2.37
C PHE A 39 7.18 10.74 3.22
N ALA A 40 6.40 10.42 4.25
CA ALA A 40 5.83 11.41 5.16
C ALA A 40 6.92 12.19 5.92
N GLN A 41 7.95 11.50 6.42
CA GLN A 41 9.10 12.16 7.08
C GLN A 41 9.87 13.06 6.12
N CYS A 42 10.06 12.62 4.88
CA CYS A 42 10.69 13.45 3.85
C CYS A 42 9.85 14.69 3.54
N ALA A 43 8.54 14.58 3.47
CA ALA A 43 7.65 15.72 3.28
C ALA A 43 7.74 16.70 4.48
N VAL A 44 7.69 16.20 5.71
CA VAL A 44 7.78 17.01 6.94
C VAL A 44 9.10 17.76 7.03
N GLN A 45 10.24 17.14 6.73
CA GLN A 45 11.54 17.85 6.73
C GLN A 45 11.65 18.94 5.66
N ASN A 46 10.75 18.92 4.67
CA ASN A 46 10.61 19.94 3.63
C ASN A 46 9.45 20.92 3.90
N GLY A 47 8.88 20.90 5.10
CA GLY A 47 7.89 21.89 5.58
C GLY A 47 6.43 21.48 5.37
N ALA A 48 6.14 20.22 5.04
CA ALA A 48 4.77 19.74 5.07
C ALA A 48 4.32 19.44 6.51
N GLU A 49 3.02 19.57 6.77
CA GLU A 49 2.41 19.21 8.04
C GLU A 49 1.60 17.92 7.89
N VAL A 50 1.67 17.06 8.90
CA VAL A 50 0.84 15.86 9.00
C VAL A 50 -0.14 16.04 10.14
N ILE A 51 -1.41 16.25 9.81
CA ILE A 51 -2.49 16.44 10.78
C ILE A 51 -3.26 15.13 10.91
N ARG A 52 -3.01 14.40 11.99
CA ARG A 52 -3.73 13.15 12.29
C ARG A 52 -5.08 13.42 12.92
N ASP A 53 -5.97 12.42 12.92
CA ASP A 53 -7.31 12.52 13.51
C ASP A 53 -8.09 13.74 13.02
N CYS A 54 -7.97 14.02 11.72
CA CYS A 54 -8.55 15.18 11.05
C CYS A 54 -9.39 14.68 9.87
N LYS A 55 -10.67 14.44 10.14
CA LYS A 55 -11.62 13.96 9.13
C LYS A 55 -12.05 15.10 8.23
N VAL A 56 -12.01 14.90 6.91
CA VAL A 56 -12.62 15.81 5.93
C VAL A 56 -14.14 15.68 6.01
N LEU A 57 -14.83 16.80 6.12
CA LEU A 57 -16.28 16.91 6.25
C LEU A 57 -16.94 17.56 5.04
N GLY A 58 -16.20 18.39 4.32
CA GLY A 58 -16.69 19.15 3.16
C GLY A 58 -15.60 20.00 2.52
N PHE A 59 -16.03 20.84 1.60
CA PHE A 59 -15.15 21.75 0.86
C PHE A 59 -15.74 23.17 0.82
N VAL A 60 -14.90 24.16 1.04
CA VAL A 60 -15.23 25.56 0.79
C VAL A 60 -14.94 25.86 -0.67
N LYS A 61 -15.92 26.46 -1.36
CA LYS A 61 -15.80 26.81 -2.79
C LYS A 61 -16.25 28.25 -3.03
N GLU A 62 -15.56 28.93 -3.93
CA GLU A 62 -15.94 30.23 -4.48
C GLU A 62 -15.92 30.13 -6.00
N ASP A 63 -16.99 30.53 -6.66
CA ASP A 63 -17.15 30.45 -8.11
C ASP A 63 -16.83 29.07 -8.72
N GLY A 64 -17.19 27.99 -8.00
CA GLY A 64 -16.96 26.60 -8.44
C GLY A 64 -15.57 26.07 -8.17
N LYS A 65 -14.66 26.88 -7.66
CA LYS A 65 -13.27 26.54 -7.35
C LYS A 65 -13.09 26.26 -5.85
N ILE A 66 -12.28 25.25 -5.51
CA ILE A 66 -11.92 24.98 -4.11
C ILE A 66 -11.06 26.13 -3.57
N THR A 67 -11.44 26.65 -2.39
CA THR A 67 -10.68 27.62 -1.60
C THR A 67 -10.33 27.09 -0.21
N GLY A 68 -10.90 25.94 0.19
CA GLY A 68 -10.61 25.31 1.47
C GLY A 68 -11.23 23.96 1.65
N VAL A 69 -10.83 23.29 2.73
CA VAL A 69 -11.34 22.00 3.18
C VAL A 69 -11.91 22.14 4.58
N GLU A 70 -13.16 21.76 4.76
CA GLU A 70 -13.81 21.67 6.07
C GLU A 70 -13.40 20.37 6.75
N THR A 71 -12.90 20.45 7.97
CA THR A 71 -12.42 19.29 8.71
C THR A 71 -12.96 19.25 10.13
N SER A 72 -12.83 18.10 10.80
CA SER A 72 -13.16 17.93 12.22
C SER A 72 -12.33 18.82 13.17
N LYS A 73 -11.28 19.47 12.66
CA LYS A 73 -10.40 20.38 13.41
C LYS A 73 -10.48 21.85 12.94
N GLY A 74 -11.47 22.18 12.13
CA GLY A 74 -11.66 23.49 11.55
C GLY A 74 -11.39 23.51 10.05
N THR A 75 -11.51 24.68 9.46
CA THR A 75 -11.32 24.89 8.02
C THR A 75 -9.85 25.15 7.70
N ILE A 76 -9.34 24.45 6.71
CA ILE A 76 -7.97 24.61 6.17
C ILE A 76 -8.09 25.28 4.81
N ALA A 77 -7.53 26.49 4.66
CA ALA A 77 -7.47 27.19 3.39
C ALA A 77 -6.53 26.44 2.42
N ALA A 78 -7.00 26.14 1.23
CA ALA A 78 -6.23 25.41 0.22
C ALA A 78 -6.66 25.83 -1.19
N LYS A 79 -5.71 26.09 -2.07
CA LYS A 79 -5.97 26.35 -3.49
C LYS A 79 -6.12 25.09 -4.32
N TYR A 80 -5.44 24.03 -3.90
CA TYR A 80 -5.42 22.72 -4.54
C TYR A 80 -5.56 21.64 -3.48
N VAL A 81 -6.37 20.63 -3.75
CA VAL A 81 -6.58 19.49 -2.86
C VAL A 81 -6.35 18.21 -3.64
N VAL A 82 -5.55 17.32 -3.09
CA VAL A 82 -5.33 15.99 -3.65
C VAL A 82 -6.11 14.97 -2.83
N ASN A 83 -7.08 14.34 -3.46
CA ASN A 83 -7.87 13.26 -2.89
C ASN A 83 -7.13 11.93 -3.07
N ALA A 84 -6.50 11.44 -2.02
CA ALA A 84 -5.83 10.15 -1.95
C ALA A 84 -6.45 9.26 -0.85
N ALA A 85 -7.77 9.32 -0.69
CA ALA A 85 -8.51 8.72 0.43
C ALA A 85 -8.76 7.21 0.31
N GLY A 86 -8.09 6.52 -0.62
CA GLY A 86 -8.17 5.07 -0.76
C GLY A 86 -9.59 4.58 -1.04
N VAL A 87 -10.13 3.70 -0.19
CA VAL A 87 -11.49 3.17 -0.38
C VAL A 87 -12.60 4.21 -0.22
N TYR A 88 -12.29 5.39 0.34
CA TYR A 88 -13.23 6.50 0.51
C TYR A 88 -13.07 7.60 -0.54
N ALA A 89 -12.23 7.40 -1.55
CA ALA A 89 -11.92 8.45 -2.51
C ALA A 89 -13.13 8.95 -3.30
N ASP A 90 -14.08 8.08 -3.61
CA ASP A 90 -15.35 8.45 -4.24
C ASP A 90 -16.26 9.30 -3.34
N GLU A 91 -16.29 9.01 -2.04
CA GLU A 91 -17.06 9.78 -1.07
C GLU A 91 -16.47 11.19 -0.90
N ILE A 92 -15.15 11.29 -0.81
CA ILE A 92 -14.45 12.58 -0.75
C ILE A 92 -14.65 13.38 -2.06
N ALA A 93 -14.55 12.73 -3.22
CA ALA A 93 -14.83 13.37 -4.50
C ALA A 93 -16.27 13.88 -4.57
N LYS A 94 -17.24 13.07 -4.14
CA LYS A 94 -18.66 13.43 -4.09
C LYS A 94 -18.95 14.59 -3.15
N LEU A 95 -18.30 14.67 -1.98
CA LEU A 95 -18.39 15.82 -1.08
C LEU A 95 -17.93 17.11 -1.77
N ALA A 96 -16.96 17.02 -2.67
CA ALA A 96 -16.52 18.14 -3.50
C ALA A 96 -17.43 18.41 -4.70
N GLY A 97 -18.36 17.53 -5.03
CA GLY A 97 -19.25 17.62 -6.20
C GLY A 97 -18.74 16.89 -7.44
N ASP A 98 -17.78 16.00 -7.29
CA ASP A 98 -17.29 15.10 -8.34
C ASP A 98 -17.84 13.69 -8.11
N ASP A 99 -18.78 13.27 -8.93
CA ASP A 99 -19.48 11.98 -8.91
C ASP A 99 -19.10 11.08 -10.11
N THR A 100 -17.96 11.33 -10.73
CA THR A 100 -17.54 10.67 -11.98
C THR A 100 -17.11 9.22 -11.81
N PHE A 101 -16.81 8.80 -10.59
CA PHE A 101 -16.40 7.43 -10.30
C PHE A 101 -16.94 6.95 -8.94
N THR A 102 -16.97 5.64 -8.78
CA THR A 102 -17.25 4.98 -7.50
C THR A 102 -16.14 3.99 -7.15
N ILE A 103 -16.00 3.68 -5.86
CA ILE A 103 -15.02 2.72 -5.36
C ILE A 103 -15.74 1.52 -4.74
N THR A 104 -15.48 0.34 -5.29
CA THR A 104 -15.91 -0.94 -4.71
C THR A 104 -14.75 -1.54 -3.92
N PRO A 105 -14.90 -1.79 -2.61
CA PRO A 105 -13.87 -2.45 -1.83
C PRO A 105 -13.69 -3.90 -2.27
N ARG A 106 -12.45 -4.32 -2.52
CA ARG A 106 -12.12 -5.72 -2.80
C ARG A 106 -11.22 -6.25 -1.69
N LYS A 107 -11.79 -7.08 -0.81
CA LYS A 107 -11.09 -7.68 0.32
C LYS A 107 -10.04 -8.68 -0.15
N GLY A 108 -8.87 -8.62 0.48
CA GLY A 108 -7.81 -9.61 0.37
C GLY A 108 -7.44 -10.09 1.75
N GLU A 109 -7.58 -11.36 1.99
CA GLU A 109 -7.30 -12.01 3.27
C GLU A 109 -5.96 -12.72 3.20
N TYR A 110 -5.25 -12.82 4.33
CA TYR A 110 -3.89 -13.33 4.43
C TYR A 110 -3.71 -14.15 5.69
N ILE A 111 -2.78 -15.12 5.63
CA ILE A 111 -2.23 -15.83 6.80
C ILE A 111 -0.73 -15.57 6.85
N LEU A 112 -0.24 -15.13 8.03
CA LEU A 112 1.17 -14.90 8.31
C LEU A 112 1.73 -16.05 9.15
N PHE A 113 2.91 -16.54 8.78
CA PHE A 113 3.61 -17.62 9.46
C PHE A 113 4.82 -17.11 10.23
N ASP A 114 5.18 -17.85 11.28
CA ASP A 114 6.39 -17.59 12.06
C ASP A 114 7.64 -17.75 11.18
N LYS A 115 8.55 -16.80 11.31
CA LYS A 115 9.79 -16.79 10.53
C LYS A 115 10.73 -17.94 10.84
N THR A 116 10.74 -18.43 12.08
CA THR A 116 11.65 -19.51 12.51
C THR A 116 11.26 -20.83 11.86
N ALA A 117 9.94 -21.08 11.76
CA ALA A 117 9.42 -22.30 11.15
C ALA A 117 9.38 -22.24 9.61
N CYS A 118 9.42 -21.03 9.02
CA CYS A 118 9.16 -20.81 7.59
C CYS A 118 10.29 -20.09 6.85
N SER A 119 11.47 -19.92 7.45
CA SER A 119 12.60 -19.17 6.87
C SER A 119 13.11 -19.71 5.52
N SER A 120 12.87 -20.97 5.24
CA SER A 120 13.26 -21.64 3.99
C SER A 120 12.07 -22.17 3.19
N LEU A 121 10.85 -21.70 3.50
CA LEU A 121 9.67 -22.19 2.82
C LEU A 121 9.61 -21.69 1.36
N VAL A 122 9.89 -20.40 1.15
CA VAL A 122 10.14 -19.77 -0.15
C VAL A 122 11.22 -18.69 0.00
N TYR A 123 11.98 -18.47 -1.05
CA TYR A 123 13.04 -17.46 -1.07
C TYR A 123 12.64 -16.16 -1.79
N GLY A 124 11.56 -16.21 -2.54
CA GLY A 124 11.04 -15.10 -3.31
C GLY A 124 9.54 -14.87 -3.13
N VAL A 125 8.95 -14.26 -4.14
CA VAL A 125 7.50 -14.10 -4.28
C VAL A 125 7.01 -15.07 -5.34
N VAL A 126 6.34 -16.11 -4.92
CA VAL A 126 5.85 -17.17 -5.82
C VAL A 126 4.40 -16.90 -6.18
N PHE A 127 4.15 -16.67 -7.47
CA PHE A 127 2.82 -16.53 -8.05
C PHE A 127 2.43 -17.82 -8.79
N PRO A 128 1.20 -18.32 -8.63
CA PRO A 128 0.66 -19.29 -9.57
C PRO A 128 0.41 -18.65 -10.94
N THR A 129 0.10 -19.44 -11.94
CA THR A 129 -0.39 -18.93 -13.22
C THR A 129 -1.63 -18.07 -13.01
N PRO A 130 -1.68 -16.83 -13.53
CA PRO A 130 -2.81 -15.93 -13.32
C PRO A 130 -4.09 -16.49 -13.94
N THR A 131 -5.22 -16.14 -13.33
CA THR A 131 -6.56 -16.46 -13.84
C THR A 131 -7.24 -15.17 -14.36
N LYS A 132 -8.41 -15.32 -15.00
CA LYS A 132 -9.20 -14.14 -15.41
C LYS A 132 -9.65 -13.27 -14.24
N LYS A 133 -9.76 -13.82 -13.04
CA LYS A 133 -10.25 -13.13 -11.83
C LYS A 133 -9.13 -12.45 -11.03
N SER A 134 -7.94 -13.05 -10.99
CA SER A 134 -6.85 -12.54 -10.15
C SER A 134 -5.49 -13.10 -10.57
N LYS A 135 -4.43 -12.50 -10.02
CA LYS A 135 -3.05 -13.00 -10.12
C LYS A 135 -2.83 -14.31 -9.36
N GLY A 136 -3.86 -14.83 -8.69
CA GLY A 136 -3.81 -16.01 -7.83
C GLY A 136 -3.33 -15.70 -6.42
N ILE A 137 -3.43 -16.71 -5.55
CA ILE A 137 -2.96 -16.66 -4.17
C ILE A 137 -1.48 -17.01 -4.16
N LEU A 138 -0.67 -16.08 -3.70
CA LEU A 138 0.77 -16.20 -3.67
C LEU A 138 1.30 -16.74 -2.35
N VAL A 139 2.54 -17.21 -2.37
CA VAL A 139 3.36 -17.47 -1.19
C VAL A 139 4.56 -16.52 -1.26
N CYS A 140 4.81 -15.77 -0.21
CA CYS A 140 5.80 -14.71 -0.23
C CYS A 140 6.53 -14.57 1.09
N THR A 141 7.83 -14.32 1.04
CA THR A 141 8.62 -13.93 2.20
C THR A 141 8.57 -12.41 2.39
N THR A 142 8.40 -11.97 3.62
CA THR A 142 8.43 -10.56 4.00
C THR A 142 9.87 -10.05 4.20
N THR A 143 10.05 -8.73 4.25
CA THR A 143 11.35 -8.11 4.57
C THR A 143 11.87 -8.47 5.97
N HIS A 144 11.03 -9.01 6.85
CA HIS A 144 11.38 -9.44 8.21
C HIS A 144 11.61 -10.96 8.34
N GLY A 145 11.52 -11.69 7.21
CA GLY A 145 11.75 -13.13 7.17
C GLY A 145 10.53 -14.00 7.50
N ASN A 146 9.38 -13.41 7.73
CA ASN A 146 8.13 -14.15 7.84
C ASN A 146 7.64 -14.58 6.45
N THR A 147 6.93 -15.69 6.36
CA THR A 147 6.21 -16.05 5.15
C THR A 147 4.73 -15.73 5.33
N PHE A 148 4.07 -15.30 4.25
CA PHE A 148 2.62 -15.18 4.22
C PHE A 148 2.04 -15.86 2.97
N ILE A 149 0.78 -16.27 3.07
CA ILE A 149 -0.04 -16.74 1.95
C ILE A 149 -1.24 -15.82 1.77
N GLY A 150 -1.65 -15.64 0.53
CA GLY A 150 -2.71 -14.70 0.14
C GLY A 150 -2.22 -13.76 -0.94
N PRO A 151 -3.03 -12.74 -1.28
CA PRO A 151 -4.42 -12.59 -0.88
C PRO A 151 -5.39 -13.35 -1.79
N ASN A 152 -6.58 -13.59 -1.30
CA ASN A 152 -7.74 -13.81 -2.17
C ASN A 152 -8.27 -12.47 -2.72
N ALA A 153 -9.43 -12.47 -3.39
CA ALA A 153 -9.98 -11.28 -4.03
C ALA A 153 -11.52 -11.34 -4.06
N ASN A 154 -12.14 -10.88 -2.98
CA ASN A 154 -13.59 -10.91 -2.80
C ASN A 154 -14.15 -9.48 -2.71
N GLU A 155 -15.05 -9.12 -3.62
CA GLU A 155 -15.73 -7.83 -3.57
C GLU A 155 -16.76 -7.82 -2.44
N GLN A 156 -16.95 -6.65 -1.84
CA GLN A 156 -17.92 -6.41 -0.77
C GLN A 156 -18.41 -4.96 -0.80
N ASP A 157 -19.54 -4.71 -0.14
CA ASP A 157 -20.11 -3.36 -0.07
C ASP A 157 -19.48 -2.53 1.07
N SER A 158 -19.14 -3.18 2.17
CA SER A 158 -18.59 -2.48 3.34
C SER A 158 -17.16 -2.03 3.12
N LYS A 159 -16.91 -0.73 3.31
CA LYS A 159 -15.57 -0.12 3.31
C LYS A 159 -14.85 -0.26 4.65
N GLU A 160 -15.51 -0.82 5.67
CA GLU A 160 -14.98 -0.96 7.03
C GLU A 160 -14.69 -2.42 7.41
N ASP A 161 -15.42 -3.38 6.85
CA ASP A 161 -15.28 -4.79 7.22
C ASP A 161 -13.94 -5.37 6.73
N LYS A 162 -13.05 -5.61 7.69
CA LYS A 162 -11.75 -6.28 7.52
C LYS A 162 -11.69 -7.61 8.27
N ALA A 163 -12.84 -8.16 8.68
CA ALA A 163 -12.87 -9.46 9.30
C ALA A 163 -12.44 -10.54 8.30
N VAL A 164 -11.62 -11.47 8.75
CA VAL A 164 -11.28 -12.67 7.98
C VAL A 164 -12.41 -13.68 8.08
N THR A 165 -12.59 -14.46 7.04
CA THR A 165 -13.67 -15.43 6.96
C THR A 165 -13.15 -16.87 6.87
N THR A 166 -13.84 -17.83 7.45
CA THR A 166 -13.50 -19.24 7.33
C THR A 166 -13.46 -19.69 5.86
N ALA A 167 -14.35 -19.17 5.02
CA ALA A 167 -14.37 -19.47 3.60
C ALA A 167 -13.11 -18.94 2.89
N GLY A 168 -12.73 -17.66 3.17
CA GLY A 168 -11.53 -17.04 2.63
C GLY A 168 -10.25 -17.74 3.09
N MET A 169 -10.16 -18.13 4.37
CA MET A 169 -9.02 -18.89 4.88
C MET A 169 -8.88 -20.23 4.20
N ASN A 170 -9.99 -20.97 4.05
CA ASN A 170 -9.99 -22.26 3.34
C ASN A 170 -9.57 -22.12 1.87
N GLU A 171 -10.04 -21.07 1.17
CA GLU A 171 -9.64 -20.74 -0.20
C GLU A 171 -8.12 -20.53 -0.30
N ILE A 172 -7.57 -19.71 0.60
CA ILE A 172 -6.15 -19.36 0.63
C ILE A 172 -5.30 -20.60 0.89
N ILE A 173 -5.65 -21.38 1.91
CA ILE A 173 -4.93 -22.60 2.29
C ILE A 173 -4.97 -23.63 1.16
N ALA A 174 -6.14 -23.89 0.58
CA ALA A 174 -6.29 -24.83 -0.51
C ALA A 174 -5.48 -24.44 -1.76
N SER A 175 -5.42 -23.14 -2.05
CA SER A 175 -4.67 -22.62 -3.20
C SER A 175 -3.16 -22.63 -2.96
N ALA A 176 -2.70 -22.22 -1.78
CA ALA A 176 -1.28 -22.24 -1.42
C ALA A 176 -0.72 -23.67 -1.37
N LYS A 177 -1.50 -24.64 -0.89
CA LYS A 177 -1.12 -26.07 -0.87
C LYS A 177 -0.96 -26.67 -2.26
N LYS A 178 -1.50 -26.08 -3.31
CA LYS A 178 -1.21 -26.51 -4.70
C LYS A 178 0.22 -26.17 -5.12
N LEU A 179 0.80 -25.11 -4.54
CA LEU A 179 2.19 -24.71 -4.76
C LEU A 179 3.13 -25.45 -3.79
N ILE A 180 2.77 -25.47 -2.51
CA ILE A 180 3.54 -26.04 -1.41
C ILE A 180 2.64 -26.95 -0.57
N PRO A 181 2.55 -28.25 -0.89
CA PRO A 181 1.65 -29.19 -0.19
C PRO A 181 1.90 -29.30 1.31
N ASN A 182 3.18 -29.23 1.71
CA ASN A 182 3.61 -29.37 3.11
C ASN A 182 3.65 -28.00 3.84
N LEU A 183 2.67 -27.15 3.59
CA LEU A 183 2.55 -25.86 4.27
C LEU A 183 2.43 -26.06 5.78
N PRO A 184 3.31 -25.48 6.62
CA PRO A 184 3.34 -25.73 8.06
C PRO A 184 2.26 -24.94 8.79
N MET A 185 1.00 -25.36 8.66
CA MET A 185 -0.16 -24.62 9.20
C MET A 185 -0.08 -24.39 10.72
N GLY A 186 0.60 -25.27 11.47
CA GLY A 186 0.83 -25.06 12.92
C GLY A 186 1.75 -23.88 13.26
N ALA A 187 2.44 -23.33 12.26
CA ALA A 187 3.29 -22.15 12.41
C ALA A 187 2.57 -20.83 12.05
N ALA A 188 1.28 -20.85 11.75
CA ALA A 188 0.49 -19.64 11.53
C ALA A 188 0.39 -18.84 12.84
N ILE A 189 0.78 -17.57 12.79
CA ILE A 189 0.82 -16.68 13.96
C ILE A 189 -0.29 -15.63 13.96
N THR A 190 -0.79 -15.26 12.80
CA THR A 190 -1.91 -14.33 12.68
C THR A 190 -2.55 -14.39 11.29
N GLU A 191 -3.74 -13.86 11.23
CA GLU A 191 -4.50 -13.65 10.00
C GLU A 191 -4.95 -12.19 9.94
N PHE A 192 -5.10 -11.64 8.75
CA PHE A 192 -5.54 -10.27 8.55
C PHE A 192 -6.14 -10.08 7.16
N ALA A 193 -6.90 -9.00 7.01
CA ALA A 193 -7.43 -8.59 5.71
C ALA A 193 -7.20 -7.11 5.44
N GLY A 194 -7.14 -6.76 4.15
CA GLY A 194 -7.09 -5.40 3.66
C GLY A 194 -8.07 -5.18 2.52
N LEU A 195 -8.44 -3.92 2.30
CA LEU A 195 -9.39 -3.54 1.25
C LEU A 195 -8.65 -2.82 0.13
N ARG A 196 -8.81 -3.32 -1.10
CA ARG A 196 -8.32 -2.63 -2.30
C ARG A 196 -9.41 -1.72 -2.82
N ALA A 197 -9.04 -0.52 -3.22
CA ALA A 197 -9.93 0.48 -3.81
C ALA A 197 -10.09 0.22 -5.31
N VAL A 198 -11.11 -0.51 -5.72
CA VAL A 198 -11.39 -0.79 -7.13
C VAL A 198 -12.29 0.29 -7.69
N SER A 199 -11.81 1.04 -8.69
CA SER A 199 -12.59 2.06 -9.36
C SER A 199 -13.57 1.48 -10.37
N SER A 200 -14.75 2.09 -10.49
CA SER A 200 -15.73 1.79 -11.55
C SER A 200 -15.22 2.07 -12.94
N THR A 201 -14.16 2.86 -13.10
CA THR A 201 -13.52 3.13 -14.39
C THR A 201 -12.68 1.97 -14.92
N GLY A 202 -12.36 0.99 -14.04
CA GLY A 202 -11.49 -0.13 -14.36
C GLY A 202 -10.00 0.18 -14.30
N ASP A 203 -9.61 1.43 -14.07
CA ASP A 203 -8.22 1.90 -13.95
C ASP A 203 -8.09 2.92 -12.82
N PHE A 204 -6.88 3.41 -12.57
CA PHE A 204 -6.60 4.50 -11.65
C PHE A 204 -7.30 5.79 -12.12
N VAL A 205 -7.85 6.54 -11.18
CA VAL A 205 -8.41 7.87 -11.43
C VAL A 205 -7.37 8.88 -10.97
N LEU A 206 -6.65 9.47 -11.93
CA LEU A 206 -5.49 10.32 -11.66
C LEU A 206 -5.64 11.70 -12.32
N GLY A 207 -5.20 12.73 -11.60
CA GLY A 207 -5.12 14.09 -12.14
C GLY A 207 -6.28 14.99 -11.74
N PRO A 208 -6.47 16.13 -12.43
CA PRO A 208 -7.49 17.11 -12.09
C PRO A 208 -8.90 16.55 -12.30
N SER A 209 -9.82 16.91 -11.40
CA SER A 209 -11.25 16.64 -11.59
C SER A 209 -11.78 17.47 -12.76
N GLU A 210 -12.57 16.85 -13.64
CA GLU A 210 -13.27 17.55 -14.72
C GLU A 210 -14.48 18.37 -14.21
N LYS A 211 -14.94 18.10 -12.99
CA LYS A 211 -16.12 18.70 -12.37
C LYS A 211 -15.80 19.83 -11.41
N VAL A 212 -14.64 19.78 -10.76
CA VAL A 212 -14.32 20.67 -9.63
C VAL A 212 -12.92 21.24 -9.77
N GLU A 213 -12.84 22.55 -10.04
CA GLU A 213 -11.55 23.23 -10.14
C GLU A 213 -10.81 23.24 -8.81
N GLY A 214 -9.55 22.87 -8.83
CA GLY A 214 -8.70 22.76 -7.64
C GLY A 214 -8.69 21.38 -6.97
N LEU A 215 -9.58 20.44 -7.39
CA LEU A 215 -9.54 19.04 -6.94
C LEU A 215 -8.69 18.20 -7.88
N TYR A 216 -7.82 17.38 -7.31
CA TYR A 216 -7.04 16.36 -8.00
C TYR A 216 -7.31 15.00 -7.38
N ASN A 217 -7.46 13.96 -8.19
CA ASN A 217 -7.68 12.62 -7.71
C ASN A 217 -6.40 11.75 -7.84
N ALA A 218 -6.11 10.97 -6.81
CA ALA A 218 -5.19 9.83 -6.79
C ALA A 218 -5.97 8.65 -6.23
N ALA A 219 -6.98 8.19 -6.97
CA ALA A 219 -8.00 7.27 -6.51
C ALA A 219 -8.01 5.98 -7.33
N GLY A 220 -8.71 4.95 -6.83
CA GLY A 220 -8.80 3.65 -7.49
C GLY A 220 -7.48 2.88 -7.52
N MET A 221 -6.53 3.27 -6.69
CA MET A 221 -5.17 2.72 -6.70
C MET A 221 -5.11 1.40 -5.92
N GLN A 222 -5.58 0.35 -6.54
CA GLN A 222 -5.32 -1.02 -6.08
C GLN A 222 -3.91 -1.48 -6.50
N SER A 223 -3.60 -2.79 -6.48
CA SER A 223 -2.33 -3.29 -7.01
C SER A 223 -2.17 -2.94 -8.51
N PRO A 224 -1.04 -2.32 -8.93
CA PRO A 224 0.23 -2.12 -8.22
C PRO A 224 0.39 -0.71 -7.59
N GLY A 225 -0.62 -0.19 -6.91
CA GLY A 225 -0.68 1.18 -6.40
C GLY A 225 0.53 1.61 -5.57
N LEU A 226 1.04 0.76 -4.66
CA LEU A 226 2.21 1.11 -3.85
C LEU A 226 3.46 1.36 -4.73
N THR A 227 3.69 0.49 -5.70
CA THR A 227 4.82 0.64 -6.65
C THR A 227 4.66 1.87 -7.54
N ALA A 228 3.43 2.20 -7.92
CA ALA A 228 3.12 3.36 -8.76
C ALA A 228 3.08 4.69 -7.97
N ALA A 229 2.89 4.64 -6.64
CA ALA A 229 2.66 5.83 -5.82
C ALA A 229 3.70 6.96 -5.98
N PRO A 230 5.03 6.69 -6.08
CA PRO A 230 6.00 7.75 -6.30
C PRO A 230 5.80 8.48 -7.64
N ALA A 231 5.54 7.72 -8.71
CA ALA A 231 5.30 8.29 -10.04
C ALA A 231 3.98 9.07 -10.09
N VAL A 232 2.94 8.58 -9.42
CA VAL A 232 1.65 9.28 -9.29
C VAL A 232 1.82 10.58 -8.51
N GLY A 233 2.58 10.55 -7.42
CA GLY A 233 2.89 11.75 -6.64
C GLY A 233 3.63 12.80 -7.48
N GLU A 234 4.63 12.38 -8.26
CA GLU A 234 5.36 13.27 -9.17
C GLU A 234 4.46 13.84 -10.27
N LEU A 235 3.62 13.01 -10.89
CA LEU A 235 2.66 13.42 -11.93
C LEU A 235 1.75 14.55 -11.41
N ILE A 236 1.11 14.35 -10.25
CA ILE A 236 0.17 15.31 -9.68
C ILE A 236 0.91 16.57 -9.21
N ALA A 237 2.07 16.44 -8.59
CA ALA A 237 2.87 17.58 -8.14
C ALA A 237 3.33 18.44 -9.32
N ASN A 238 3.79 17.84 -10.41
CA ASN A 238 4.19 18.57 -11.62
C ASN A 238 3.00 19.28 -12.27
N GLU A 239 1.83 18.67 -12.30
CA GLU A 239 0.63 19.29 -12.86
C GLU A 239 0.18 20.49 -12.00
N ILE A 240 0.16 20.34 -10.67
CA ILE A 240 -0.14 21.45 -9.74
C ILE A 240 0.90 22.57 -9.87
N ALA A 241 2.19 22.23 -9.99
CA ALA A 241 3.25 23.23 -10.18
C ALA A 241 3.07 23.99 -11.50
N ARG A 242 2.71 23.29 -12.58
CA ARG A 242 2.45 23.88 -13.90
C ARG A 242 1.33 24.92 -13.85
N VAL A 243 0.20 24.59 -13.19
CA VAL A 243 -0.98 25.49 -13.15
C VAL A 243 -0.83 26.61 -12.10
N SER A 244 -0.06 26.36 -11.04
CA SER A 244 0.16 27.36 -9.97
C SER A 244 1.35 28.28 -10.21
N GLY A 245 2.23 27.94 -11.15
CA GLY A 245 3.52 28.61 -11.33
C GLY A 245 4.53 28.35 -10.20
N ALA A 246 4.31 27.31 -9.36
CA ALA A 246 5.20 27.00 -8.25
C ALA A 246 6.54 26.47 -8.76
N ALA A 247 7.64 26.99 -8.20
CA ALA A 247 8.98 26.50 -8.48
C ALA A 247 9.43 25.43 -7.47
N LYS A 248 10.38 24.59 -7.86
CA LYS A 248 11.03 23.64 -6.94
C LYS A 248 11.78 24.43 -5.86
N LYS A 249 11.70 23.94 -4.60
CA LYS A 249 12.49 24.49 -3.50
C LYS A 249 13.97 24.32 -3.78
N ALA A 250 14.76 25.39 -3.66
CA ALA A 250 16.19 25.36 -3.86
C ALA A 250 16.94 24.52 -2.80
N ASP A 251 16.39 24.48 -1.58
CA ASP A 251 16.91 23.77 -0.40
C ASP A 251 16.20 22.43 -0.14
N PHE A 252 15.55 21.85 -1.15
CA PHE A 252 14.83 20.58 -1.01
C PHE A 252 15.75 19.44 -0.58
N LYS A 253 15.40 18.80 0.51
CA LYS A 253 16.12 17.67 1.09
C LYS A 253 15.49 16.35 0.63
N ALA A 254 16.09 15.74 -0.40
CA ALA A 254 15.55 14.50 -0.99
C ALA A 254 15.79 13.24 -0.13
N ALA A 255 16.78 13.26 0.75
CA ALA A 255 17.15 12.12 1.57
C ALA A 255 16.88 12.39 3.07
N LEU A 256 16.40 11.37 3.74
CA LEU A 256 16.31 11.38 5.20
C LEU A 256 17.72 11.25 5.82
N PRO A 257 17.98 11.88 6.96
CA PRO A 257 19.21 11.67 7.71
C PRO A 257 19.39 10.17 8.00
N LYS A 258 20.62 9.67 7.82
CA LYS A 258 20.94 8.31 8.24
C LYS A 258 20.76 8.20 9.74
N ARG A 259 19.88 7.30 10.17
CA ARG A 259 19.64 6.99 11.57
C ARG A 259 20.07 5.56 11.83
N LYS A 260 20.80 5.35 12.93
CA LYS A 260 21.04 3.99 13.43
C LYS A 260 19.71 3.45 13.95
N ALA A 261 19.23 2.34 13.39
CA ALA A 261 18.00 1.73 13.87
C ALA A 261 18.18 1.27 15.34
N PHE A 262 17.15 1.44 16.14
CA PHE A 262 17.18 1.16 17.59
C PHE A 262 17.70 -0.26 17.89
N ASN A 263 17.34 -1.25 17.07
CA ASN A 263 17.79 -2.63 17.22
C ASN A 263 19.31 -2.82 17.12
N TYR A 264 20.00 -1.93 16.40
CA TYR A 264 21.46 -1.96 16.21
C TYR A 264 22.21 -1.02 17.15
N MET A 265 21.51 -0.34 18.07
CA MET A 265 22.11 0.50 19.10
C MET A 265 22.68 -0.37 20.23
N THR A 266 23.75 0.13 20.86
CA THR A 266 24.26 -0.45 22.09
C THR A 266 23.28 -0.23 23.25
N ALA A 267 23.48 -0.89 24.38
CA ALA A 267 22.64 -0.70 25.56
C ALA A 267 22.63 0.76 26.06
N ASP A 268 23.79 1.41 26.06
CA ASP A 268 23.92 2.82 26.49
C ASP A 268 23.23 3.77 25.50
N GLU A 269 23.36 3.54 24.18
CA GLU A 269 22.69 4.32 23.17
C GLU A 269 21.15 4.17 23.26
N LYS A 270 20.66 2.95 23.56
CA LYS A 270 19.24 2.68 23.79
C LYS A 270 18.74 3.41 25.04
N ALA A 271 19.46 3.31 26.12
CA ALA A 271 19.12 4.00 27.38
C ALA A 271 19.06 5.52 27.18
N ALA A 272 20.04 6.10 26.49
CA ALA A 272 20.04 7.52 26.16
C ALA A 272 18.83 7.93 25.29
N LYS A 273 18.45 7.12 24.31
CA LYS A 273 17.28 7.38 23.46
C LYS A 273 15.97 7.28 24.23
N ILE A 274 15.82 6.32 25.13
CA ILE A 274 14.63 6.18 25.98
C ILE A 274 14.54 7.36 26.97
N ALA A 275 15.67 7.85 27.48
CA ALA A 275 15.71 9.03 28.35
C ALA A 275 15.32 10.33 27.59
N GLU A 276 15.65 10.42 26.30
CA GLU A 276 15.27 11.53 25.42
C GLU A 276 13.75 11.49 25.10
N ASP A 277 13.22 10.33 24.82
CA ASP A 277 11.81 10.10 24.50
C ASP A 277 11.42 8.67 24.88
N ASN A 278 10.51 8.54 25.85
CA ASN A 278 10.05 7.25 26.39
C ASN A 278 9.28 6.39 25.35
N LEU A 279 8.91 6.95 24.20
CA LEU A 279 8.31 6.18 23.11
C LEU A 279 9.30 5.29 22.34
N TYR A 280 10.60 5.39 22.64
CA TYR A 280 11.62 4.50 22.08
C TYR A 280 11.73 3.15 22.82
N GLY A 281 11.11 3.00 23.97
CA GLY A 281 11.18 1.80 24.81
C GLY A 281 10.06 0.80 24.64
#